data_bac12ac09997d92022f0bad5faa7bf5b
#
_entry.id   bac12ac09997d92022f0bad5faa7bf5b
#
_cell.length_a   1.000
_cell.length_b   1.000
_cell.length_c   1.000
_cell.angle_alpha   90.00
_cell.angle_beta   90.00
_cell.angle_gamma   90.00
#
_symmetry.space_group_name_H-M   'P 1'
#
loop_
_entity.id
_entity.type
_entity.pdbx_description
1 polymer ?
#
loop_
_entity_poly.entity_id
_entity_poly.type
_entity_poly.pdbx_seq_one_letter_code
_entity_poly.pdbx_strand_id
1 'polypeptide(L)'
;MKNAMKKETFVGLVPMCLRRAVLFIVLLCAATCRAQTDSIVAQAADTAIIYNKVSPDMRSPYRFNALQLAVPAALVGVGVIGLESDWLKYQNREVRDELQENIDSRFSIDDFSQYAPMAATYGLNLCGIKGRHGYGDLTIILGTAYALMGVTVNVVKATTRIERPDGSSRNSFPSGHTATAFMGAELLRREYWHVSPWIGVAGYAVAAGTGFFRMYNNRHWFTDVLAGAGIGILSVEAAYWLYPAVTKTLFHKRCLKNTCLSPFVTEEGRGIACSITF
;
A
#
# COMPACT_ATOMS: atom_id res chain seq x y z
N MET A 1 19.90 -51.39 -1.58
CA MET A 1 20.56 -50.44 -0.67
C MET A 1 19.75 -49.15 -0.73
N LYS A 2 19.03 -48.81 0.36
CA LYS A 2 18.09 -47.66 0.45
C LYS A 2 18.83 -46.42 0.88
N ASN A 3 18.89 -45.38 0.03
CA ASN A 3 19.33 -44.06 0.45
C ASN A 3 18.15 -43.32 1.08
N ALA A 4 18.17 -43.17 2.39
CA ALA A 4 17.30 -42.28 3.13
C ALA A 4 17.84 -40.85 3.01
N MET A 5 17.18 -40.03 2.21
CA MET A 5 17.44 -38.57 2.20
C MET A 5 16.86 -37.95 3.47
N LYS A 6 17.73 -37.47 4.34
CA LYS A 6 17.40 -36.64 5.50
C LYS A 6 16.73 -35.35 5.04
N LYS A 7 15.47 -35.16 5.44
CA LYS A 7 14.81 -33.83 5.46
C LYS A 7 15.46 -33.00 6.57
N GLU A 8 16.40 -32.17 6.24
CA GLU A 8 16.86 -31.12 7.15
C GLU A 8 15.83 -29.97 7.12
N THR A 9 15.29 -29.69 8.28
CA THR A 9 14.32 -28.64 8.53
C THR A 9 14.96 -27.27 8.32
N PHE A 10 14.43 -26.50 7.38
CA PHE A 10 14.87 -25.18 6.90
C PHE A 10 14.75 -24.04 7.95
N VAL A 11 14.69 -24.34 9.23
CA VAL A 11 14.55 -23.36 10.32
C VAL A 11 15.92 -22.83 10.81
N GLY A 12 17.03 -23.35 10.29
CA GLY A 12 18.40 -23.09 10.80
C GLY A 12 19.20 -21.99 10.10
N LEU A 13 18.71 -21.40 8.99
CA LEU A 13 19.57 -20.57 8.12
C LEU A 13 19.28 -19.05 8.16
N VAL A 14 18.59 -18.57 9.18
CA VAL A 14 18.56 -17.10 9.43
C VAL A 14 19.78 -16.79 10.29
N PRO A 15 20.78 -16.05 9.76
CA PRO A 15 21.98 -15.73 10.51
C PRO A 15 21.61 -15.06 11.84
N MET A 16 22.28 -15.50 12.91
CA MET A 16 22.01 -15.02 14.31
C MET A 16 22.03 -13.48 14.41
N CYS A 17 22.76 -12.80 13.55
CA CYS A 17 22.76 -11.34 13.42
C CYS A 17 21.40 -10.78 12.98
N LEU A 18 20.69 -11.44 12.05
CA LEU A 18 19.40 -10.97 11.56
C LEU A 18 18.30 -11.19 12.61
N ARG A 19 18.34 -12.30 13.35
CA ARG A 19 17.46 -12.52 14.51
C ARG A 19 17.69 -11.48 15.61
N ARG A 20 18.93 -11.13 15.90
CA ARG A 20 19.27 -10.08 16.88
C ARG A 20 18.85 -8.70 16.41
N ALA A 21 19.01 -8.38 15.12
CA ALA A 21 18.57 -7.12 14.54
C ALA A 21 17.04 -6.96 14.58
N VAL A 22 16.29 -8.01 14.24
CA VAL A 22 14.82 -7.99 14.32
C VAL A 22 14.36 -7.86 15.78
N LEU A 23 14.99 -8.59 16.71
CA LEU A 23 14.67 -8.48 18.13
C LEU A 23 15.00 -7.09 18.68
N PHE A 24 16.11 -6.49 18.23
CA PHE A 24 16.52 -5.15 18.64
C PHE A 24 15.55 -4.07 18.09
N ILE A 25 15.08 -4.21 16.86
CA ILE A 25 14.09 -3.33 16.25
C ILE A 25 12.75 -3.44 16.98
N VAL A 26 12.30 -4.66 17.30
CA VAL A 26 11.07 -4.89 18.05
C VAL A 26 11.17 -4.34 19.47
N LEU A 27 12.31 -4.52 20.15
CA LEU A 27 12.56 -3.97 21.48
C LEU A 27 12.70 -2.44 21.46
N LEU A 28 13.31 -1.86 20.41
CA LEU A 28 13.38 -0.40 20.24
C LEU A 28 11.99 0.20 20.01
N CYS A 29 11.17 -0.43 19.17
CA CYS A 29 9.77 -0.05 18.98
C CYS A 29 8.95 -0.17 20.27
N ALA A 30 9.17 -1.22 21.05
CA ALA A 30 8.48 -1.41 22.34
C ALA A 30 8.93 -0.40 23.41
N ALA A 31 10.23 -0.05 23.43
CA ALA A 31 10.76 0.94 24.37
C ALA A 31 10.30 2.37 24.02
N THR A 32 10.26 2.73 22.75
CA THR A 32 9.71 4.02 22.31
C THR A 32 8.20 4.11 22.55
N CYS A 33 7.46 3.02 22.41
CA CYS A 33 6.03 2.97 22.74
C CYS A 33 5.78 3.17 24.26
N ARG A 34 6.61 2.61 25.15
CA ARG A 34 6.49 2.81 26.61
C ARG A 34 6.84 4.22 27.07
N ALA A 35 7.87 4.83 26.51
CA ALA A 35 8.25 6.20 26.85
C ALA A 35 7.18 7.24 26.42
N GLN A 36 6.35 6.92 25.44
CA GLN A 36 5.26 7.80 24.99
C GLN A 36 3.96 7.63 25.79
N THR A 37 3.70 6.46 26.40
CA THR A 37 2.46 6.25 27.17
C THR A 37 2.39 7.10 28.43
N ASP A 38 3.50 7.35 29.10
CA ASP A 38 3.51 8.15 30.34
C ASP A 38 3.36 9.67 30.08
N SER A 39 3.75 10.16 28.89
CA SER A 39 3.54 11.54 28.48
C SER A 39 2.14 11.79 27.86
N ILE A 40 1.50 10.76 27.31
CA ILE A 40 0.20 10.85 26.62
C ILE A 40 -0.94 11.00 27.62
N VAL A 41 -0.85 10.40 28.82
CA VAL A 41 -1.91 10.51 29.86
C VAL A 41 -1.97 11.92 30.44
N ALA A 42 -0.85 12.62 30.52
CA ALA A 42 -0.81 14.02 30.99
C ALA A 42 -1.30 15.01 29.91
N GLN A 43 -1.13 14.69 28.62
CA GLN A 43 -1.56 15.54 27.49
C GLN A 43 -3.00 15.29 27.04
N ALA A 44 -3.64 14.19 27.43
CA ALA A 44 -4.99 13.84 26.96
C ALA A 44 -6.06 14.81 27.49
N ALA A 45 -5.86 15.44 28.64
CA ALA A 45 -6.80 16.42 29.20
C ALA A 45 -6.75 17.76 28.43
N ASP A 46 -5.57 18.19 27.99
CA ASP A 46 -5.41 19.44 27.22
C ASP A 46 -5.74 19.24 25.73
N THR A 47 -5.57 18.02 25.21
CA THR A 47 -5.81 17.71 23.78
C THR A 47 -7.29 17.69 23.41
N ALA A 48 -8.19 17.40 24.34
CA ALA A 48 -9.64 17.44 24.11
C ALA A 48 -10.14 18.86 23.81
N ILE A 49 -9.49 19.88 24.39
CA ILE A 49 -9.82 21.30 24.17
C ILE A 49 -9.22 21.80 22.84
N ILE A 50 -8.05 21.28 22.46
CA ILE A 50 -7.36 21.64 21.21
C ILE A 50 -8.03 20.96 20.00
N TYR A 51 -8.57 19.75 20.16
CA TYR A 51 -9.22 18.99 19.08
C TYR A 51 -10.45 19.71 18.51
N ASN A 52 -11.17 20.47 19.33
CA ASN A 52 -12.32 21.27 18.86
C ASN A 52 -11.92 22.57 18.14
N LYS A 53 -10.66 22.98 18.21
CA LYS A 53 -10.19 24.25 17.64
C LYS A 53 -9.34 24.13 16.37
N VAL A 54 -8.87 22.91 16.04
CA VAL A 54 -7.91 22.67 14.94
C VAL A 54 -8.57 22.08 13.67
N SER A 55 -9.87 21.92 13.62
CA SER A 55 -10.53 21.18 12.54
C SER A 55 -11.24 21.96 11.41
N PRO A 56 -10.97 23.23 11.08
CA PRO A 56 -11.55 23.82 9.87
C PRO A 56 -10.72 23.57 8.60
N ASP A 57 -9.42 23.27 8.69
CA ASP A 57 -8.51 23.36 7.51
C ASP A 57 -8.17 22.02 6.85
N MET A 58 -8.56 20.88 7.42
CA MET A 58 -8.33 19.56 6.82
C MET A 58 -9.35 19.18 5.73
N ARG A 59 -10.34 20.03 5.46
CA ARG A 59 -11.35 19.86 4.40
C ARG A 59 -11.07 20.71 3.17
N SER A 60 -9.85 21.23 3.01
CA SER A 60 -9.53 21.93 1.76
C SER A 60 -9.67 20.94 0.60
N PRO A 61 -10.41 21.30 -0.47
CA PRO A 61 -10.58 20.42 -1.60
C PRO A 61 -9.19 20.04 -2.13
N TYR A 62 -8.98 18.76 -2.39
CA TYR A 62 -7.74 18.25 -2.95
C TYR A 62 -7.38 19.06 -4.19
N ARG A 63 -6.27 19.80 -4.14
CA ARG A 63 -5.78 20.55 -5.29
C ARG A 63 -4.88 19.64 -6.12
N PHE A 64 -5.26 19.45 -7.36
CA PHE A 64 -4.46 18.75 -8.35
C PHE A 64 -3.15 19.49 -8.55
N ASN A 65 -2.04 18.79 -8.35
CA ASN A 65 -0.73 19.28 -8.76
C ASN A 65 -0.29 18.50 -10.00
N ALA A 66 -0.17 19.20 -11.13
CA ALA A 66 0.21 18.57 -12.41
C ALA A 66 1.55 17.80 -12.31
N LEU A 67 2.48 18.27 -11.46
CA LEU A 67 3.76 17.60 -11.26
C LEU A 67 3.61 16.21 -10.60
N GLN A 68 2.62 16.05 -9.71
CA GLN A 68 2.35 14.77 -9.05
C GLN A 68 1.79 13.72 -10.01
N LEU A 69 1.15 14.15 -11.09
CA LEU A 69 0.66 13.28 -12.16
C LEU A 69 1.71 12.99 -13.23
N ALA A 70 2.69 13.90 -13.41
CA ALA A 70 3.67 13.78 -14.48
C ALA A 70 4.51 12.50 -14.34
N VAL A 71 5.00 12.20 -13.13
CA VAL A 71 5.83 11.01 -12.88
C VAL A 71 5.05 9.71 -13.12
N PRO A 72 3.89 9.46 -12.48
CA PRO A 72 3.17 8.22 -12.72
C PRO A 72 2.62 8.13 -14.15
N ALA A 73 2.24 9.23 -14.79
CA ALA A 73 1.85 9.24 -16.20
C ALA A 73 3.03 8.87 -17.11
N ALA A 74 4.23 9.37 -16.83
CA ALA A 74 5.44 8.99 -17.56
C ALA A 74 5.76 7.50 -17.41
N LEU A 75 5.61 6.93 -16.20
CA LEU A 75 5.80 5.51 -15.95
C LEU A 75 4.82 4.65 -16.78
N VAL A 76 3.55 5.03 -16.81
CA VAL A 76 2.54 4.37 -17.67
C VAL A 76 2.89 4.54 -19.13
N GLY A 77 3.28 5.76 -19.53
CA GLY A 77 3.67 6.06 -20.93
C GLY A 77 4.84 5.20 -21.41
N VAL A 78 5.91 5.11 -20.62
CA VAL A 78 7.06 4.22 -20.94
C VAL A 78 6.61 2.76 -21.02
N GLY A 79 5.76 2.32 -20.08
CA GLY A 79 5.21 0.96 -20.11
C GLY A 79 4.43 0.67 -21.39
N VAL A 80 3.54 1.58 -21.80
CA VAL A 80 2.72 1.44 -23.02
C VAL A 80 3.59 1.50 -24.29
N ILE A 81 4.54 2.44 -24.37
CA ILE A 81 5.49 2.53 -25.49
C ILE A 81 6.30 1.23 -25.58
N GLY A 82 6.61 0.60 -24.45
CA GLY A 82 7.33 -0.67 -24.40
C GLY A 82 6.61 -1.86 -25.05
N LEU A 83 5.31 -1.75 -25.29
CA LEU A 83 4.56 -2.79 -26.01
C LEU A 83 4.92 -2.84 -27.50
N GLU A 84 5.27 -1.71 -28.09
CA GLU A 84 5.56 -1.59 -29.54
C GLU A 84 7.04 -1.33 -29.83
N SER A 85 7.75 -0.61 -28.94
CA SER A 85 9.15 -0.23 -29.15
C SER A 85 10.11 -1.41 -29.13
N ASP A 86 10.80 -1.68 -30.21
CA ASP A 86 11.79 -2.76 -30.30
C ASP A 86 12.97 -2.53 -29.35
N TRP A 87 13.34 -1.26 -29.12
CA TRP A 87 14.39 -0.91 -28.16
C TRP A 87 13.98 -1.28 -26.72
N LEU A 88 12.75 -0.95 -26.30
CA LEU A 88 12.27 -1.33 -24.96
C LEU A 88 12.05 -2.84 -24.83
N LYS A 89 11.63 -3.52 -25.89
CA LYS A 89 11.56 -4.99 -25.92
C LYS A 89 12.95 -5.63 -25.79
N TYR A 90 13.96 -5.01 -26.40
CA TYR A 90 15.36 -5.43 -26.22
C TYR A 90 15.79 -5.24 -24.77
N GLN A 91 15.56 -4.05 -24.17
CA GLN A 91 15.88 -3.81 -22.75
C GLN A 91 15.15 -4.77 -21.80
N ASN A 92 13.89 -5.10 -22.09
CA ASN A 92 13.15 -6.10 -21.32
C ASN A 92 13.86 -7.47 -21.30
N ARG A 93 14.39 -7.89 -22.46
CA ARG A 93 15.14 -9.16 -22.56
C ARG A 93 16.48 -9.08 -21.83
N GLU A 94 17.24 -8.02 -22.02
CA GLU A 94 18.54 -7.82 -21.33
C GLU A 94 18.35 -7.86 -19.79
N VAL A 95 17.40 -7.09 -19.25
CA VAL A 95 17.11 -7.09 -17.81
C VAL A 95 16.69 -8.47 -17.32
N ARG A 96 15.86 -9.18 -18.10
CA ARG A 96 15.47 -10.55 -17.76
C ARG A 96 16.67 -11.49 -17.75
N ASP A 97 17.49 -11.48 -18.79
CA ASP A 97 18.58 -12.42 -18.99
C ASP A 97 19.64 -12.18 -17.92
N GLU A 98 20.01 -10.93 -17.62
CA GLU A 98 20.90 -10.56 -16.52
C GLU A 98 20.40 -11.08 -15.16
N LEU A 99 19.09 -10.91 -14.88
CA LEU A 99 18.49 -11.40 -13.64
C LEU A 99 18.46 -12.93 -13.56
N GLN A 100 18.31 -13.63 -14.70
CA GLN A 100 18.20 -15.10 -14.69
C GLN A 100 19.55 -15.83 -14.71
N GLU A 101 20.64 -15.17 -15.08
CA GLU A 101 21.96 -15.80 -15.12
C GLU A 101 22.44 -16.36 -13.77
N ASN A 102 22.02 -15.76 -12.65
CA ASN A 102 22.52 -16.07 -11.31
C ASN A 102 21.44 -16.54 -10.34
N ILE A 103 20.26 -17.01 -10.85
CA ILE A 103 19.12 -17.35 -10.01
C ILE A 103 18.86 -18.86 -10.01
N ASP A 104 19.16 -19.50 -8.88
CA ASP A 104 18.84 -20.92 -8.65
C ASP A 104 17.50 -21.16 -7.97
N SER A 105 16.91 -20.12 -7.34
CA SER A 105 15.68 -20.27 -6.54
C SER A 105 14.75 -19.07 -6.65
N ARG A 106 13.43 -19.33 -6.65
CA ARG A 106 12.38 -18.29 -6.63
C ARG A 106 12.04 -17.92 -5.20
N PHE A 107 11.77 -16.63 -4.96
CA PHE A 107 11.33 -16.12 -3.65
C PHE A 107 9.94 -15.52 -3.77
N SER A 108 8.96 -16.09 -3.04
CA SER A 108 7.56 -15.61 -3.03
C SER A 108 7.31 -14.45 -2.07
N ILE A 109 8.33 -13.64 -1.75
CA ILE A 109 8.20 -12.50 -0.83
C ILE A 109 7.29 -11.41 -1.41
N ASP A 110 7.25 -11.30 -2.72
CA ASP A 110 6.46 -10.35 -3.49
C ASP A 110 4.93 -10.57 -3.34
N ASP A 111 4.50 -11.79 -3.07
CA ASP A 111 3.09 -12.09 -2.80
C ASP A 111 2.59 -11.45 -1.50
N PHE A 112 3.46 -11.23 -0.52
CA PHE A 112 3.15 -10.59 0.75
C PHE A 112 3.56 -9.12 0.79
N SER A 113 4.75 -8.78 0.28
CA SER A 113 5.31 -7.43 0.35
C SER A 113 4.46 -6.40 -0.40
N GLN A 114 3.67 -6.83 -1.39
CA GLN A 114 2.75 -5.94 -2.10
C GLN A 114 1.72 -5.25 -1.19
N TYR A 115 1.36 -5.88 -0.07
CA TYR A 115 0.40 -5.34 0.88
C TYR A 115 1.06 -4.59 2.05
N ALA A 116 2.37 -4.70 2.21
CA ALA A 116 3.08 -4.15 3.36
C ALA A 116 2.92 -2.62 3.52
N PRO A 117 3.04 -1.77 2.47
CA PRO A 117 2.86 -0.33 2.65
C PRO A 117 1.42 0.04 3.03
N MET A 118 0.44 -0.67 2.48
CA MET A 118 -0.97 -0.49 2.83
C MET A 118 -1.25 -0.92 4.28
N ALA A 119 -0.73 -2.06 4.69
CA ALA A 119 -0.84 -2.54 6.08
C ALA A 119 -0.15 -1.58 7.05
N ALA A 120 1.00 -1.01 6.67
CA ALA A 120 1.70 0.01 7.45
C ALA A 120 0.85 1.26 7.67
N THR A 121 0.04 1.69 6.68
CA THR A 121 -0.86 2.83 6.82
C THR A 121 -1.86 2.62 7.96
N TYR A 122 -2.46 1.45 8.05
CA TYR A 122 -3.38 1.11 9.14
C TYR A 122 -2.64 0.84 10.46
N GLY A 123 -1.50 0.15 10.39
CA GLY A 123 -0.69 -0.19 11.56
C GLY A 123 -0.17 1.03 12.30
N LEU A 124 0.35 2.03 11.60
CA LEU A 124 0.80 3.31 12.20
C LEU A 124 -0.35 4.01 12.91
N ASN A 125 -1.54 4.01 12.30
CA ASN A 125 -2.74 4.60 12.89
C ASN A 125 -3.16 3.86 14.17
N LEU A 126 -3.06 2.52 14.20
CA LEU A 126 -3.30 1.69 15.39
C LEU A 126 -2.27 1.96 16.50
N CYS A 127 -1.02 2.23 16.13
CA CYS A 127 0.05 2.60 17.06
C CYS A 127 -0.07 4.05 17.60
N GLY A 128 -1.14 4.78 17.25
CA GLY A 128 -1.37 6.15 17.71
C GLY A 128 -0.73 7.24 16.84
N ILE A 129 0.02 6.87 15.79
CA ILE A 129 0.55 7.82 14.81
C ILE A 129 -0.56 8.10 13.80
N LYS A 130 -1.28 9.20 13.99
CA LYS A 130 -2.46 9.51 13.16
C LYS A 130 -2.06 10.01 11.77
N GLY A 131 -2.67 9.42 10.75
CA GLY A 131 -2.65 9.92 9.38
C GLY A 131 -3.54 11.15 9.19
N ARG A 132 -3.66 11.61 7.96
CA ARG A 132 -4.54 12.75 7.61
C ARG A 132 -6.02 12.42 7.77
N HIS A 133 -6.40 11.17 7.52
CA HIS A 133 -7.79 10.71 7.53
C HIS A 133 -8.03 9.69 8.63
N GLY A 134 -9.25 9.68 9.17
CA GLY A 134 -9.72 8.64 10.08
C GLY A 134 -9.93 7.30 9.36
N TYR A 135 -10.07 6.20 10.11
CA TYR A 135 -10.21 4.85 9.53
C TYR A 135 -11.33 4.72 8.49
N GLY A 136 -12.49 5.40 8.71
CA GLY A 136 -13.61 5.36 7.79
C GLY A 136 -13.27 5.97 6.45
N ASP A 137 -12.73 7.19 6.47
CA ASP A 137 -12.36 7.94 5.27
C ASP A 137 -11.20 7.25 4.53
N LEU A 138 -10.20 6.79 5.27
CA LEU A 138 -9.08 6.03 4.74
C LEU A 138 -9.54 4.77 4.00
N THR A 139 -10.51 4.03 4.58
CA THR A 139 -11.05 2.81 3.96
C THR A 139 -11.83 3.12 2.68
N ILE A 140 -12.56 4.23 2.64
CA ILE A 140 -13.28 4.68 1.43
C ILE A 140 -12.29 5.05 0.33
N ILE A 141 -11.25 5.81 0.67
CA ILE A 141 -10.18 6.20 -0.27
C ILE A 141 -9.48 4.95 -0.81
N LEU A 142 -9.06 4.05 0.09
CA LEU A 142 -8.40 2.80 -0.29
C LEU A 142 -9.30 1.92 -1.17
N GLY A 143 -10.56 1.73 -0.79
CA GLY A 143 -11.53 0.94 -1.55
C GLY A 143 -11.74 1.51 -2.96
N THR A 144 -11.84 2.85 -3.07
CA THR A 144 -11.96 3.55 -4.36
C THR A 144 -10.69 3.36 -5.19
N ALA A 145 -9.51 3.55 -4.60
CA ALA A 145 -8.22 3.35 -5.29
C ALA A 145 -8.07 1.91 -5.78
N TYR A 146 -8.41 0.93 -4.92
CA TYR A 146 -8.33 -0.49 -5.26
C TYR A 146 -9.28 -0.87 -6.39
N ALA A 147 -10.49 -0.33 -6.40
CA ALA A 147 -11.47 -0.54 -7.47
C ALA A 147 -10.97 0.05 -8.81
N LEU A 148 -10.48 1.28 -8.81
CA LEU A 148 -9.93 1.94 -10.00
C LEU A 148 -8.72 1.17 -10.54
N MET A 149 -7.77 0.85 -9.68
CA MET A 149 -6.58 0.08 -10.04
C MET A 149 -6.95 -1.31 -10.59
N GLY A 150 -7.84 -2.02 -9.89
CA GLY A 150 -8.25 -3.37 -10.26
C GLY A 150 -8.97 -3.41 -11.62
N VAL A 151 -9.90 -2.49 -11.85
CA VAL A 151 -10.57 -2.36 -13.16
C VAL A 151 -9.55 -2.05 -14.25
N THR A 152 -8.69 -1.05 -14.06
CA THR A 152 -7.69 -0.62 -15.06
C THR A 152 -6.74 -1.76 -15.40
N VAL A 153 -6.15 -2.41 -14.39
CA VAL A 153 -5.20 -3.52 -14.59
C VAL A 153 -5.86 -4.68 -15.33
N ASN A 154 -7.07 -5.08 -14.94
CA ASN A 154 -7.72 -6.24 -15.55
C ASN A 154 -8.20 -5.93 -16.99
N VAL A 155 -8.72 -4.74 -17.25
CA VAL A 155 -9.08 -4.32 -18.61
C VAL A 155 -7.86 -4.31 -19.53
N VAL A 156 -6.75 -3.70 -19.08
CA VAL A 156 -5.53 -3.65 -19.87
C VAL A 156 -4.94 -5.05 -20.09
N LYS A 157 -4.95 -5.94 -19.08
CA LYS A 157 -4.53 -7.35 -19.26
C LYS A 157 -5.37 -8.09 -20.29
N ALA A 158 -6.68 -7.91 -20.25
CA ALA A 158 -7.60 -8.58 -21.17
C ALA A 158 -7.44 -8.10 -22.62
N THR A 159 -7.05 -6.84 -22.81
CA THR A 159 -6.86 -6.23 -24.14
C THR A 159 -5.47 -6.51 -24.72
N THR A 160 -4.40 -6.37 -23.93
CA THR A 160 -3.02 -6.48 -24.44
C THR A 160 -2.56 -7.92 -24.62
N ARG A 161 -2.98 -8.85 -23.75
CA ARG A 161 -2.64 -10.28 -23.76
C ARG A 161 -1.13 -10.57 -23.96
N ILE A 162 -0.28 -9.77 -23.33
CA ILE A 162 1.17 -9.94 -23.39
C ILE A 162 1.58 -11.19 -22.64
N GLU A 163 2.46 -11.98 -23.25
CA GLU A 163 3.00 -13.20 -22.68
C GLU A 163 4.04 -12.87 -21.59
N ARG A 164 4.01 -13.64 -20.51
CA ARG A 164 4.97 -13.51 -19.42
C ARG A 164 6.37 -13.95 -19.85
N PRO A 165 7.43 -13.44 -19.22
CA PRO A 165 8.80 -13.88 -19.51
C PRO A 165 9.02 -15.38 -19.31
N ASP A 166 8.28 -16.02 -18.38
CA ASP A 166 8.34 -17.47 -18.11
C ASP A 166 7.41 -18.31 -19.02
N GLY A 167 6.68 -17.68 -19.95
CA GLY A 167 5.76 -18.36 -20.86
C GLY A 167 4.48 -18.93 -20.21
N SER A 168 4.28 -18.72 -18.89
CA SER A 168 3.22 -19.38 -18.12
C SER A 168 1.80 -18.91 -18.50
N SER A 169 1.65 -17.69 -18.99
CA SER A 169 0.34 -17.11 -19.33
C SER A 169 0.46 -15.83 -20.14
N ARG A 170 -0.67 -15.39 -20.75
CA ARG A 170 -0.75 -14.15 -21.54
C ARG A 170 -1.46 -13.02 -20.80
N ASN A 171 -1.00 -12.72 -19.58
CA ASN A 171 -1.53 -11.65 -18.76
C ASN A 171 -0.42 -10.88 -18.05
N SER A 172 0.72 -10.67 -18.73
CA SER A 172 1.87 -10.02 -18.15
C SER A 172 1.63 -8.53 -17.91
N PHE A 173 1.21 -7.80 -18.92
CA PHE A 173 1.07 -6.33 -18.85
C PHE A 173 -0.32 -5.89 -18.40
N PRO A 174 -0.39 -4.92 -17.45
CA PRO A 174 0.64 -4.45 -16.54
C PRO A 174 0.78 -5.34 -15.28
N SER A 175 1.83 -5.14 -14.47
CA SER A 175 2.04 -5.90 -13.24
C SER A 175 1.06 -5.52 -12.13
N GLY A 176 0.17 -6.46 -11.77
CA GLY A 176 -0.82 -6.24 -10.71
C GLY A 176 -0.22 -6.13 -9.31
N HIS A 177 0.77 -6.98 -8.96
CA HIS A 177 1.47 -6.93 -7.67
C HIS A 177 2.19 -5.59 -7.48
N THR A 178 2.88 -5.12 -8.53
CA THR A 178 3.53 -3.81 -8.51
C THR A 178 2.51 -2.68 -8.36
N ALA A 179 1.39 -2.76 -9.07
CA ALA A 179 0.32 -1.76 -8.94
C ALA A 179 -0.24 -1.70 -7.52
N THR A 180 -0.48 -2.86 -6.87
CA THR A 180 -0.92 -2.93 -5.48
C THR A 180 0.10 -2.35 -4.51
N ALA A 181 1.39 -2.67 -4.69
CA ALA A 181 2.47 -2.18 -3.83
C ALA A 181 2.62 -0.65 -3.93
N PHE A 182 2.65 -0.11 -5.15
CA PHE A 182 2.77 1.34 -5.37
C PHE A 182 1.51 2.11 -4.98
N MET A 183 0.33 1.52 -5.12
CA MET A 183 -0.91 2.06 -4.57
C MET A 183 -0.82 2.18 -3.04
N GLY A 184 -0.38 1.13 -2.34
CA GLY A 184 -0.16 1.18 -0.90
C GLY A 184 0.90 2.19 -0.47
N ALA A 185 2.00 2.30 -1.22
CA ALA A 185 3.08 3.24 -0.96
C ALA A 185 2.63 4.71 -1.13
N GLU A 186 1.85 5.00 -2.17
CA GLU A 186 1.31 6.34 -2.39
C GLU A 186 0.29 6.71 -1.30
N LEU A 187 -0.59 5.77 -0.90
CA LEU A 187 -1.51 5.98 0.21
C LEU A 187 -0.74 6.29 1.49
N LEU A 188 0.28 5.50 1.83
CA LEU A 188 1.14 5.71 3.00
C LEU A 188 1.82 7.09 2.95
N ARG A 189 2.38 7.46 1.80
CA ARG A 189 2.98 8.78 1.59
C ARG A 189 1.95 9.90 1.80
N ARG A 190 0.77 9.81 1.25
CA ARG A 190 -0.28 10.82 1.35
C ARG A 190 -0.75 11.02 2.78
N GLU A 191 -0.91 9.93 3.51
CA GLU A 191 -1.39 9.98 4.88
C GLU A 191 -0.33 10.49 5.87
N TYR A 192 0.95 10.16 5.66
CA TYR A 192 1.99 10.39 6.68
C TYR A 192 3.10 11.35 6.29
N TRP A 193 3.04 11.98 5.12
CA TRP A 193 4.06 12.96 4.69
C TRP A 193 4.26 14.11 5.69
N HIS A 194 3.20 14.54 6.35
CA HIS A 194 3.23 15.59 7.35
C HIS A 194 3.88 15.15 8.67
N VAL A 195 3.89 13.86 8.97
CA VAL A 195 4.54 13.27 10.15
C VAL A 195 6.03 13.09 9.85
N SER A 196 6.35 12.37 8.78
CA SER A 196 7.72 12.19 8.32
C SER A 196 7.74 11.77 6.83
N PRO A 197 8.49 12.49 5.97
CA PRO A 197 8.69 12.10 4.59
C PRO A 197 9.31 10.71 4.42
N TRP A 198 10.12 10.29 5.40
CA TRP A 198 10.80 9.00 5.39
C TRP A 198 9.87 7.80 5.44
N ILE A 199 8.67 7.96 6.01
CA ILE A 199 7.63 6.93 5.98
C ILE A 199 7.19 6.65 4.54
N GLY A 200 6.96 7.72 3.77
CA GLY A 200 6.64 7.60 2.34
C GLY A 200 7.78 6.99 1.54
N VAL A 201 9.03 7.43 1.78
CA VAL A 201 10.23 6.88 1.13
C VAL A 201 10.36 5.39 1.42
N ALA A 202 10.18 4.95 2.67
CA ALA A 202 10.22 3.54 3.05
C ALA A 202 9.12 2.73 2.33
N GLY A 203 7.91 3.27 2.23
CA GLY A 203 6.82 2.64 1.49
C GLY A 203 7.16 2.42 0.02
N TYR A 204 7.74 3.43 -0.63
CA TYR A 204 8.19 3.33 -2.03
C TYR A 204 9.37 2.38 -2.20
N ALA A 205 10.29 2.30 -1.24
CA ALA A 205 11.39 1.33 -1.28
C ALA A 205 10.85 -0.11 -1.24
N VAL A 206 9.86 -0.40 -0.39
CA VAL A 206 9.19 -1.71 -0.35
C VAL A 206 8.45 -1.99 -1.66
N ALA A 207 7.74 -1.01 -2.22
CA ALA A 207 7.04 -1.17 -3.48
C ALA A 207 7.99 -1.42 -4.66
N ALA A 208 9.13 -0.71 -4.71
CA ALA A 208 10.17 -0.94 -5.71
C ALA A 208 10.78 -2.34 -5.55
N GLY A 209 11.05 -2.79 -4.32
CA GLY A 209 11.47 -4.15 -4.02
C GLY A 209 10.47 -5.20 -4.50
N THR A 210 9.17 -4.98 -4.29
CA THR A 210 8.12 -5.86 -4.82
C THR A 210 8.19 -5.94 -6.34
N GLY A 211 8.30 -4.80 -7.04
CA GLY A 211 8.47 -4.75 -8.49
C GLY A 211 9.71 -5.49 -8.96
N PHE A 212 10.84 -5.31 -8.27
CA PHE A 212 12.08 -6.03 -8.54
C PHE A 212 11.90 -7.55 -8.40
N PHE A 213 11.27 -8.04 -7.33
CA PHE A 213 11.02 -9.47 -7.15
C PHE A 213 10.08 -10.06 -8.20
N ARG A 214 9.17 -9.26 -8.80
CA ARG A 214 8.36 -9.74 -9.94
C ARG A 214 9.21 -10.01 -11.18
N MET A 215 10.24 -9.20 -11.44
CA MET A 215 11.21 -9.43 -12.52
C MET A 215 12.16 -10.57 -12.15
N TYR A 216 12.68 -10.58 -10.93
CA TYR A 216 13.53 -11.64 -10.39
C TYR A 216 12.88 -13.03 -10.50
N ASN A 217 11.59 -13.13 -10.19
CA ASN A 217 10.82 -14.38 -10.30
C ASN A 217 10.40 -14.71 -11.75
N ASN A 218 10.88 -13.95 -12.75
CA ASN A 218 10.57 -14.12 -14.17
C ASN A 218 9.06 -14.05 -14.48
N ARG A 219 8.28 -13.26 -13.71
CA ARG A 219 6.83 -13.14 -13.82
C ARG A 219 6.37 -11.98 -14.68
N HIS A 220 7.17 -10.90 -14.73
CA HIS A 220 6.83 -9.66 -15.40
C HIS A 220 8.06 -9.05 -16.08
N TRP A 221 7.83 -8.38 -17.20
CA TRP A 221 8.81 -7.57 -17.88
C TRP A 221 9.06 -6.26 -17.11
N PHE A 222 10.22 -5.64 -17.32
CA PHE A 222 10.55 -4.35 -16.73
C PHE A 222 9.48 -3.27 -17.04
N THR A 223 9.00 -3.21 -18.29
CA THR A 223 7.94 -2.28 -18.72
C THR A 223 6.59 -2.56 -18.06
N ASP A 224 6.27 -3.83 -17.72
CA ASP A 224 5.06 -4.18 -16.97
C ASP A 224 5.09 -3.62 -15.54
N VAL A 225 6.28 -3.65 -14.94
CA VAL A 225 6.53 -3.13 -13.58
C VAL A 225 6.37 -1.61 -13.58
N LEU A 226 6.94 -0.90 -14.56
CA LEU A 226 6.80 0.55 -14.69
C LEU A 226 5.33 0.97 -14.87
N ALA A 227 4.62 0.31 -15.80
CA ALA A 227 3.19 0.59 -16.01
C ALA A 227 2.37 0.30 -14.75
N GLY A 228 2.63 -0.82 -14.06
CA GLY A 228 1.99 -1.17 -12.81
C GLY A 228 2.20 -0.11 -11.73
N ALA A 229 3.43 0.35 -11.54
CA ALA A 229 3.77 1.41 -10.59
C ALA A 229 2.98 2.70 -10.88
N GLY A 230 2.98 3.15 -12.13
CA GLY A 230 2.25 4.34 -12.54
C GLY A 230 0.74 4.22 -12.32
N ILE A 231 0.13 3.09 -12.69
CA ILE A 231 -1.30 2.84 -12.48
C ILE A 231 -1.65 2.83 -11.00
N GLY A 232 -0.84 2.20 -10.15
CA GLY A 232 -1.04 2.16 -8.71
C GLY A 232 -1.09 3.56 -8.11
N ILE A 233 -0.10 4.41 -8.42
CA ILE A 233 -0.02 5.80 -7.96
C ILE A 233 -1.22 6.60 -8.46
N LEU A 234 -1.52 6.56 -9.77
CA LEU A 234 -2.63 7.32 -10.36
C LEU A 234 -3.98 6.93 -9.76
N SER A 235 -4.16 5.67 -9.39
CA SER A 235 -5.39 5.19 -8.76
C SER A 235 -5.64 5.83 -7.40
N VAL A 236 -4.57 6.05 -6.61
CA VAL A 236 -4.66 6.76 -5.33
C VAL A 236 -4.96 8.23 -5.55
N GLU A 237 -4.22 8.88 -6.46
CA GLU A 237 -4.46 10.28 -6.80
C GLU A 237 -5.91 10.53 -7.23
N ALA A 238 -6.44 9.66 -8.09
CA ALA A 238 -7.82 9.70 -8.53
C ALA A 238 -8.81 9.44 -7.38
N ALA A 239 -8.50 8.52 -6.47
CA ALA A 239 -9.34 8.22 -5.31
C ALA A 239 -9.44 9.41 -4.36
N TYR A 240 -8.35 10.10 -4.06
CA TYR A 240 -8.38 11.34 -3.27
C TYR A 240 -9.19 12.44 -3.94
N TRP A 241 -9.08 12.57 -5.25
CA TRP A 241 -9.87 13.53 -6.00
C TRP A 241 -11.35 13.20 -6.02
N LEU A 242 -11.71 11.92 -6.16
CA LEU A 242 -13.09 11.44 -6.17
C LEU A 242 -13.70 11.35 -4.78
N TYR A 243 -12.88 11.33 -3.71
CA TYR A 243 -13.32 11.12 -2.34
C TYR A 243 -14.52 11.99 -1.92
N PRO A 244 -14.56 13.32 -2.19
CA PRO A 244 -15.71 14.15 -1.82
C PRO A 244 -17.00 13.75 -2.56
N ALA A 245 -16.88 13.29 -3.81
CA ALA A 245 -18.03 12.84 -4.60
C ALA A 245 -18.54 11.47 -4.12
N VAL A 246 -17.62 10.54 -3.85
CA VAL A 246 -17.91 9.19 -3.34
C VAL A 246 -18.60 9.28 -1.98
N THR A 247 -18.07 10.07 -1.05
CA THR A 247 -18.64 10.25 0.28
C THR A 247 -20.02 10.91 0.22
N LYS A 248 -20.19 11.90 -0.66
CA LYS A 248 -21.49 12.54 -0.88
C LYS A 248 -22.54 11.54 -1.41
N THR A 249 -22.11 10.59 -2.25
CA THR A 249 -23.01 9.59 -2.84
C THR A 249 -23.34 8.48 -1.85
N LEU A 250 -22.33 7.94 -1.15
CA LEU A 250 -22.47 6.84 -0.20
C LEU A 250 -23.23 7.28 1.07
N PHE A 251 -22.93 8.47 1.57
CA PHE A 251 -23.54 9.02 2.78
C PHE A 251 -24.52 10.13 2.42
N HIS A 252 -25.56 9.78 1.65
CA HIS A 252 -26.64 10.71 1.33
C HIS A 252 -27.13 11.39 2.61
N LYS A 253 -27.05 12.72 2.65
CA LYS A 253 -27.13 13.58 3.83
C LYS A 253 -28.37 13.41 4.72
N ARG A 254 -29.29 12.49 4.41
CA ARG A 254 -30.56 12.36 5.15
C ARG A 254 -30.63 11.26 6.21
N CYS A 255 -29.78 10.23 6.16
CA CYS A 255 -29.98 9.09 7.07
C CYS A 255 -29.11 9.08 8.33
N LEU A 256 -27.98 9.80 8.34
CA LEU A 256 -27.00 9.66 9.43
C LEU A 256 -26.72 10.95 10.23
N LYS A 257 -27.33 12.08 9.86
CA LYS A 257 -27.09 13.33 10.60
C LYS A 257 -27.62 13.26 12.03
N ASN A 258 -28.59 12.38 12.28
CA ASN A 258 -29.30 12.27 13.55
C ASN A 258 -29.20 10.87 14.19
N THR A 259 -28.41 9.93 13.62
CA THR A 259 -28.27 8.58 14.16
C THR A 259 -26.82 8.31 14.51
N CYS A 260 -26.54 8.06 15.77
CA CYS A 260 -25.24 7.64 16.27
C CYS A 260 -25.33 6.18 16.75
N LEU A 261 -24.49 5.31 16.16
CA LEU A 261 -24.30 3.94 16.62
C LEU A 261 -22.97 3.88 17.37
N SER A 262 -23.00 3.56 18.64
CA SER A 262 -21.79 3.38 19.43
C SER A 262 -21.82 2.05 20.17
N PRO A 263 -20.71 1.28 20.14
CA PRO A 263 -20.60 0.12 21.03
C PRO A 263 -20.48 0.62 22.47
N PHE A 264 -21.16 -0.06 23.39
CA PHE A 264 -21.00 0.19 24.82
C PHE A 264 -20.65 -1.09 25.55
N VAL A 265 -19.87 -0.95 26.61
CA VAL A 265 -19.53 -2.01 27.55
C VAL A 265 -19.77 -1.45 28.95
N THR A 266 -20.66 -2.06 29.68
CA THR A 266 -20.90 -1.79 31.10
C THR A 266 -20.67 -3.06 31.91
N GLU A 267 -20.64 -2.96 33.22
CA GLU A 267 -20.52 -4.13 34.10
C GLU A 267 -21.67 -5.12 33.93
N GLU A 268 -22.84 -4.62 33.50
CA GLU A 268 -24.06 -5.40 33.33
C GLU A 268 -24.25 -5.98 31.92
N GLY A 269 -23.47 -5.52 30.91
CA GLY A 269 -23.62 -6.01 29.55
C GLY A 269 -22.82 -5.30 28.48
N ARG A 270 -22.85 -5.90 27.29
CA ARG A 270 -22.20 -5.37 26.09
C ARG A 270 -23.24 -5.24 24.97
N GLY A 271 -23.19 -4.17 24.23
CA GLY A 271 -24.16 -3.96 23.16
C GLY A 271 -23.79 -2.83 22.22
N ILE A 272 -24.73 -2.54 21.31
CA ILE A 272 -24.64 -1.39 20.40
C ILE A 272 -25.77 -0.44 20.77
N ALA A 273 -25.42 0.78 21.17
CA ALA A 273 -26.39 1.85 21.39
C ALA A 273 -26.66 2.58 20.08
N CYS A 274 -27.94 2.79 19.78
CA CYS A 274 -28.39 3.62 18.68
C CYS A 274 -29.08 4.86 19.25
N SER A 275 -28.52 6.05 18.99
CA SER A 275 -29.12 7.33 19.35
C SER A 275 -29.64 8.01 18.10
N ILE A 276 -30.92 8.34 18.08
CA ILE A 276 -31.58 9.08 17.00
C ILE A 276 -32.06 10.41 17.58
N THR A 277 -31.53 11.52 17.06
CA THR A 277 -32.01 12.87 17.43
C THR A 277 -32.99 13.36 16.35
N PHE A 278 -34.21 13.65 16.75
CA PHE A 278 -35.28 14.12 15.89
C PHE A 278 -35.22 15.64 15.68
#